data_9e975f926286c7b7d8557cfb69dda2b4
#
_entry.id   9e975f926286c7b7d8557cfb69dda2b4
#
_cell.length_a   1.000
_cell.length_b   1.000
_cell.length_c   1.000
_cell.angle_alpha   90.00
_cell.angle_beta   90.00
_cell.angle_gamma   90.00
#
_symmetry.space_group_name_H-M   'P 1'
#
loop_
_entity.id
_entity.type
_entity.pdbx_description
1 polymer ?
#
loop_
_entity_poly.entity_id
_entity_poly.type
_entity_poly.pdbx_seq_one_letter_code
_entity_poly.pdbx_strand_id
1 'polypeptide(L)'
;MLSLAPRGVAILTGKMVAIAAYHLHRRLRRVGFRNLALAMPELDPVERRTIVRKVFINLGRLLGEFSQFPKINRENISNLVEYEGLENYTRASERGRGVLMLTGHVGAWELCAFAHGIYGHPLSFLVRPLDNPLLDRMVSHYRELSGNRTIDKNRSVRSVLQILRRGQDVGLLIDANTMLDQGVFCDFFGTPACSTTGLAVFALRADAPVVPGFLIWDEQLGKHRLRFEPEIPLIRTGDFKEEVLLNTARFTKSIEEYARRYPDQWLWIHKRWHTRPVGEPDIYGGQQQRRDQSRSMKIEAEA
;
A
#
# COMPACT_ATOMS: atom_id res chain seq x y z
N MET A 1 -4.92 25.07 -6.05
CA MET A 1 -6.36 25.45 -6.10
C MET A 1 -7.24 24.63 -5.16
N LEU A 2 -7.24 23.29 -5.20
CA LEU A 2 -8.06 22.47 -4.28
C LEU A 2 -7.68 22.66 -2.80
N SER A 3 -6.42 22.95 -2.49
CA SER A 3 -5.97 23.24 -1.12
C SER A 3 -6.60 24.49 -0.51
N LEU A 4 -7.08 25.43 -1.31
CA LEU A 4 -7.76 26.64 -0.81
C LEU A 4 -9.26 26.42 -0.57
N ALA A 5 -9.85 25.43 -1.22
CA ALA A 5 -11.28 25.13 -1.09
C ALA A 5 -11.63 24.53 0.28
N PRO A 6 -12.87 24.64 0.76
CA PRO A 6 -13.37 23.87 1.89
C PRO A 6 -13.21 22.37 1.64
N ARG A 7 -12.93 21.56 2.70
CA ARG A 7 -12.68 20.12 2.61
C ARG A 7 -13.78 19.38 1.84
N GLY A 8 -15.05 19.67 2.13
CA GLY A 8 -16.18 19.03 1.45
C GLY A 8 -16.17 19.27 -0.07
N VAL A 9 -15.83 20.50 -0.51
CA VAL A 9 -15.70 20.85 -1.93
C VAL A 9 -14.53 20.12 -2.56
N ALA A 10 -13.38 20.05 -1.88
CA ALA A 10 -12.20 19.35 -2.39
C ALA A 10 -12.48 17.83 -2.58
N ILE A 11 -13.14 17.20 -1.61
CA ILE A 11 -13.54 15.79 -1.69
C ILE A 11 -14.56 15.56 -2.82
N LEU A 12 -15.58 16.43 -2.92
CA LEU A 12 -16.59 16.33 -3.98
C LEU A 12 -15.93 16.45 -5.36
N THR A 13 -15.06 17.44 -5.54
CA THR A 13 -14.30 17.62 -6.78
C THR A 13 -13.45 16.40 -7.11
N GLY A 14 -12.72 15.86 -6.14
CA GLY A 14 -11.94 14.63 -6.30
C GLY A 14 -12.81 13.44 -6.73
N LYS A 15 -13.96 13.24 -6.09
CA LYS A 15 -14.91 12.19 -6.46
C LYS A 15 -15.47 12.39 -7.89
N MET A 16 -15.79 13.62 -8.30
CA MET A 16 -16.26 13.91 -9.66
C MET A 16 -15.19 13.59 -10.70
N VAL A 17 -13.94 13.99 -10.47
CA VAL A 17 -12.79 13.66 -11.32
C VAL A 17 -12.62 12.14 -11.42
N ALA A 18 -12.73 11.44 -10.32
CA ALA A 18 -12.59 9.98 -10.29
C ALA A 18 -13.75 9.26 -11.01
N ILE A 19 -14.97 9.76 -10.91
CA ILE A 19 -16.12 9.25 -11.67
C ILE A 19 -15.90 9.46 -13.17
N ALA A 20 -15.44 10.63 -13.59
CA ALA A 20 -15.08 10.89 -14.98
C ALA A 20 -13.98 9.92 -15.43
N ALA A 21 -12.93 9.72 -14.63
CA ALA A 21 -11.86 8.76 -14.90
C ALA A 21 -12.41 7.32 -15.01
N TYR A 22 -13.36 6.92 -14.16
CA TYR A 22 -14.04 5.63 -14.27
C TYR A 22 -14.68 5.43 -15.64
N HIS A 23 -15.35 6.45 -16.19
CA HIS A 23 -15.98 6.35 -17.51
C HIS A 23 -14.96 6.37 -18.65
N LEU A 24 -13.92 7.18 -18.55
CA LEU A 24 -12.93 7.37 -19.62
C LEU A 24 -11.88 6.24 -19.67
N HIS A 25 -11.39 5.74 -18.54
CA HIS A 25 -10.29 4.77 -18.49
C HIS A 25 -10.76 3.31 -18.52
N ARG A 26 -11.23 2.85 -19.69
CA ARG A 26 -11.69 1.45 -19.90
C ARG A 26 -10.63 0.40 -19.48
N ARG A 27 -9.33 0.70 -19.68
CA ARG A 27 -8.23 -0.22 -19.34
C ARG A 27 -8.16 -0.50 -17.84
N LEU A 28 -8.24 0.54 -16.99
CA LEU A 28 -8.20 0.39 -15.53
C LEU A 28 -9.41 -0.39 -15.03
N ARG A 29 -10.61 -0.09 -15.54
CA ARG A 29 -11.81 -0.87 -15.19
C ARG A 29 -11.68 -2.34 -15.54
N ARG A 30 -11.13 -2.68 -16.74
CA ARG A 30 -10.91 -4.08 -17.14
C ARG A 30 -9.96 -4.79 -16.19
N VAL A 31 -8.90 -4.11 -15.73
CA VAL A 31 -7.99 -4.67 -14.72
C VAL A 31 -8.77 -4.95 -13.43
N GLY A 32 -9.53 -3.98 -12.91
CA GLY A 32 -10.32 -4.16 -11.70
C GLY A 32 -11.33 -5.31 -11.81
N PHE A 33 -12.05 -5.42 -12.92
CA PHE A 33 -13.01 -6.52 -13.15
C PHE A 33 -12.31 -7.89 -13.22
N ARG A 34 -11.15 -7.98 -13.87
CA ARG A 34 -10.36 -9.23 -13.94
C ARG A 34 -9.83 -9.64 -12.58
N ASN A 35 -9.30 -8.68 -11.83
CA ASN A 35 -8.78 -8.93 -10.49
C ASN A 35 -9.88 -9.43 -9.56
N LEU A 36 -11.06 -8.80 -9.56
CA LEU A 36 -12.20 -9.26 -8.77
C LEU A 36 -12.73 -10.62 -9.23
N ALA A 37 -12.78 -10.87 -10.54
CA ALA A 37 -13.19 -12.18 -11.05
C ALA A 37 -12.23 -13.30 -10.65
N LEU A 38 -10.94 -13.01 -10.51
CA LEU A 38 -9.91 -13.94 -10.07
C LEU A 38 -9.97 -14.16 -8.56
N ALA A 39 -10.05 -13.05 -7.80
CA ALA A 39 -9.90 -13.07 -6.35
C ALA A 39 -11.18 -13.40 -5.59
N MET A 40 -12.34 -13.03 -6.15
CA MET A 40 -13.68 -13.20 -5.57
C MET A 40 -14.64 -13.71 -6.66
N PRO A 41 -14.47 -14.97 -7.09
CA PRO A 41 -15.28 -15.57 -8.16
C PRO A 41 -16.76 -15.67 -7.80
N GLU A 42 -17.09 -15.72 -6.51
CA GLU A 42 -18.45 -15.75 -5.97
C GLU A 42 -19.27 -14.48 -6.26
N LEU A 43 -18.61 -13.34 -6.48
CA LEU A 43 -19.30 -12.09 -6.79
C LEU A 43 -19.87 -12.11 -8.21
N ASP A 44 -21.09 -11.63 -8.36
CA ASP A 44 -21.70 -11.48 -9.67
C ASP A 44 -21.11 -10.27 -10.47
N PRO A 45 -21.38 -10.16 -11.79
CA PRO A 45 -20.86 -9.06 -12.60
C PRO A 45 -21.35 -7.66 -12.18
N VAL A 46 -22.52 -7.55 -11.52
CA VAL A 46 -23.09 -6.27 -11.06
C VAL A 46 -22.37 -5.84 -9.79
N GLU A 47 -22.16 -6.77 -8.86
CA GLU A 47 -21.38 -6.57 -7.62
C GLU A 47 -19.95 -6.13 -7.94
N ARG A 48 -19.25 -6.84 -8.85
CA ARG A 48 -17.91 -6.46 -9.30
C ARG A 48 -17.86 -5.05 -9.90
N ARG A 49 -18.88 -4.68 -10.69
CA ARG A 49 -19.00 -3.33 -11.25
C ARG A 49 -19.18 -2.28 -10.17
N THR A 50 -20.00 -2.58 -9.19
CA THR A 50 -20.26 -1.70 -8.04
C THR A 50 -18.99 -1.47 -7.22
N ILE A 51 -18.26 -2.53 -6.91
CA ILE A 51 -16.98 -2.47 -6.19
C ILE A 51 -15.96 -1.62 -6.98
N VAL A 52 -15.73 -1.92 -8.25
CA VAL A 52 -14.77 -1.15 -9.07
C VAL A 52 -15.15 0.33 -9.12
N ARG A 53 -16.45 0.65 -9.27
CA ARG A 53 -16.90 2.04 -9.25
C ARG A 53 -16.62 2.72 -7.91
N LYS A 54 -16.85 2.04 -6.78
CA LYS A 54 -16.56 2.54 -5.44
C LYS A 54 -15.05 2.74 -5.22
N VAL A 55 -14.19 1.86 -5.76
CA VAL A 55 -12.73 2.04 -5.74
C VAL A 55 -12.32 3.38 -6.37
N PHE A 56 -12.88 3.74 -7.53
CA PHE A 56 -12.61 5.06 -8.12
C PHE A 56 -13.11 6.20 -7.23
N ILE A 57 -14.30 6.08 -6.63
CA ILE A 57 -14.83 7.10 -5.71
C ILE A 57 -13.92 7.27 -4.49
N ASN A 58 -13.39 6.19 -3.94
CA ASN A 58 -12.43 6.24 -2.83
C ASN A 58 -11.11 6.89 -3.23
N LEU A 59 -10.59 6.60 -4.43
CA LEU A 59 -9.42 7.30 -4.97
C LEU A 59 -9.68 8.81 -5.14
N GLY A 60 -10.90 9.17 -5.54
CA GLY A 60 -11.31 10.58 -5.60
C GLY A 60 -11.37 11.24 -4.23
N ARG A 61 -11.85 10.53 -3.20
CA ARG A 61 -11.79 11.00 -1.82
C ARG A 61 -10.36 11.22 -1.37
N LEU A 62 -9.49 10.22 -1.57
CA LEU A 62 -8.07 10.30 -1.25
C LEU A 62 -7.39 11.50 -1.92
N LEU A 63 -7.66 11.76 -3.20
CA LEU A 63 -7.14 12.92 -3.91
C LEU A 63 -7.61 14.24 -3.26
N GLY A 64 -8.91 14.34 -2.95
CA GLY A 64 -9.49 15.48 -2.27
C GLY A 64 -8.87 15.73 -0.90
N GLU A 65 -8.72 14.68 -0.09
CA GLU A 65 -8.11 14.75 1.24
C GLU A 65 -6.62 15.08 1.19
N PHE A 66 -5.85 14.47 0.27
CA PHE A 66 -4.45 14.79 0.07
C PHE A 66 -4.24 16.28 -0.22
N SER A 67 -5.13 16.89 -1.01
CA SER A 67 -5.07 18.33 -1.29
C SER A 67 -5.24 19.22 -0.04
N GLN A 68 -5.82 18.68 1.05
CA GLN A 68 -6.07 19.40 2.30
C GLN A 68 -4.97 19.22 3.36
N PHE A 69 -3.94 18.41 3.10
CA PHE A 69 -2.84 18.16 4.07
C PHE A 69 -2.25 19.45 4.67
N PRO A 70 -2.04 20.55 3.93
CA PRO A 70 -1.55 21.80 4.51
C PRO A 70 -2.47 22.45 5.57
N LYS A 71 -3.73 22.01 5.66
CA LYS A 71 -4.71 22.53 6.63
C LYS A 71 -4.93 21.57 7.82
N ILE A 72 -4.38 20.37 7.75
CA ILE A 72 -4.53 19.34 8.78
C ILE A 72 -3.41 19.51 9.81
N ASN A 73 -3.80 19.60 11.07
CA ASN A 73 -2.91 19.75 12.20
C ASN A 73 -3.43 18.97 13.41
N ARG A 74 -2.71 19.07 14.54
CA ARG A 74 -3.04 18.33 15.77
C ARG A 74 -4.41 18.70 16.37
N GLU A 75 -4.90 19.89 16.12
CA GLU A 75 -6.18 20.38 16.68
C GLU A 75 -7.39 19.83 15.93
N ASN A 76 -7.23 19.54 14.62
CA ASN A 76 -8.34 19.15 13.77
C ASN A 76 -8.30 17.71 13.23
N ILE A 77 -7.18 16.99 13.40
CA ILE A 77 -7.03 15.61 12.88
C ILE A 77 -8.05 14.65 13.50
N SER A 78 -8.44 14.83 14.76
CA SER A 78 -9.45 14.00 15.45
C SER A 78 -10.86 14.10 14.84
N ASN A 79 -11.13 15.17 14.09
CA ASN A 79 -12.35 15.29 13.29
C ASN A 79 -12.35 14.41 12.04
N LEU A 80 -11.20 13.90 11.64
CA LEU A 80 -10.98 13.15 10.39
C LEU A 80 -10.65 11.69 10.63
N VAL A 81 -9.87 11.42 11.68
CA VAL A 81 -9.28 10.12 11.96
C VAL A 81 -9.45 9.75 13.42
N GLU A 82 -9.95 8.55 13.65
CA GLU A 82 -10.00 7.90 14.97
C GLU A 82 -9.05 6.71 14.99
N TYR A 83 -8.36 6.49 16.12
CA TYR A 83 -7.54 5.29 16.33
C TYR A 83 -8.39 4.13 16.85
N GLU A 84 -8.00 2.92 16.40
CA GLU A 84 -8.48 1.65 16.92
C GLU A 84 -7.29 0.70 17.05
N GLY A 85 -7.10 0.08 18.22
CA GLY A 85 -5.99 -0.83 18.48
C GLY A 85 -4.61 -0.15 18.59
N LEU A 86 -4.57 1.15 18.96
CA LEU A 86 -3.32 1.91 19.14
C LEU A 86 -2.36 1.22 20.12
N GLU A 87 -2.89 0.50 21.11
CA GLU A 87 -2.11 -0.27 22.07
C GLU A 87 -1.20 -1.34 21.43
N ASN A 88 -1.58 -1.88 20.27
CA ASN A 88 -0.75 -2.82 19.53
C ASN A 88 0.52 -2.15 18.99
N TYR A 89 0.36 -0.94 18.44
CA TYR A 89 1.50 -0.14 17.99
C TYR A 89 2.36 0.30 19.19
N THR A 90 1.75 0.83 20.26
CA THR A 90 2.47 1.33 21.43
C THR A 90 3.33 0.23 22.05
N ARG A 91 2.77 -0.96 22.27
CA ARG A 91 3.49 -2.13 22.80
C ARG A 91 4.69 -2.51 21.93
N ALA A 92 4.56 -2.45 20.62
CA ALA A 92 5.64 -2.73 19.69
C ALA A 92 6.74 -1.65 19.75
N SER A 93 6.35 -0.37 19.82
CA SER A 93 7.24 0.78 19.88
C SER A 93 8.08 0.81 21.18
N GLU A 94 7.51 0.38 22.31
CA GLU A 94 8.19 0.30 23.61
C GLU A 94 9.43 -0.60 23.60
N ARG A 95 9.57 -1.49 22.59
CA ARG A 95 10.79 -2.32 22.44
C ARG A 95 12.02 -1.52 22.01
N GLY A 96 11.85 -0.27 21.57
CA GLY A 96 12.96 0.62 21.19
C GLY A 96 13.73 0.21 19.93
N ARG A 97 13.16 -0.69 19.10
CA ARG A 97 13.79 -1.19 17.85
C ARG A 97 13.18 -0.56 16.59
N GLY A 98 12.33 0.46 16.74
CA GLY A 98 11.48 0.98 15.69
C GLY A 98 10.39 -0.02 15.28
N VAL A 99 9.31 0.48 14.69
CA VAL A 99 8.19 -0.33 14.21
C VAL A 99 8.19 -0.35 12.68
N LEU A 100 8.06 -1.52 12.12
CA LEU A 100 7.73 -1.70 10.71
C LEU A 100 6.22 -1.70 10.54
N MET A 101 5.67 -0.57 10.13
CA MET A 101 4.23 -0.45 9.85
C MET A 101 3.93 -1.06 8.48
N LEU A 102 3.27 -2.22 8.51
CA LEU A 102 2.79 -2.92 7.32
C LEU A 102 1.48 -2.29 6.88
N THR A 103 1.42 -1.84 5.64
CA THR A 103 0.18 -1.35 5.03
C THR A 103 0.12 -1.72 3.54
N GLY A 104 -0.95 -1.32 2.87
CA GLY A 104 -1.18 -1.51 1.45
C GLY A 104 -1.99 -0.36 0.87
N HIS A 105 -2.28 -0.43 -0.43
CA HIS A 105 -3.15 0.52 -1.10
C HIS A 105 -4.63 0.26 -0.74
N VAL A 106 -4.92 0.26 0.57
CA VAL A 106 -6.24 0.04 1.19
C VAL A 106 -6.68 1.34 1.86
N GLY A 107 -7.91 1.75 1.62
CA GLY A 107 -8.49 2.96 2.20
C GLY A 107 -7.74 4.23 1.84
N ALA A 108 -7.44 5.06 2.84
CA ALA A 108 -6.77 6.34 2.66
C ALA A 108 -5.28 6.27 3.07
N TRP A 109 -4.49 5.43 2.40
CA TRP A 109 -3.09 5.14 2.77
C TRP A 109 -2.19 6.39 2.86
N GLU A 110 -2.41 7.43 2.05
CA GLU A 110 -1.66 8.69 2.15
C GLU A 110 -1.99 9.43 3.46
N LEU A 111 -3.28 9.50 3.81
CA LEU A 111 -3.73 10.10 5.07
C LEU A 111 -3.33 9.23 6.28
N CYS A 112 -3.18 7.93 6.11
CA CYS A 112 -2.74 7.01 7.17
C CYS A 112 -1.39 7.43 7.74
N ALA A 113 -0.36 7.51 6.89
CA ALA A 113 0.98 7.93 7.30
C ALA A 113 0.97 9.37 7.81
N PHE A 114 0.23 10.26 7.13
CA PHE A 114 0.14 11.67 7.51
C PHE A 114 -0.50 11.87 8.88
N ALA A 115 -1.64 11.23 9.15
CA ALA A 115 -2.33 11.31 10.43
C ALA A 115 -1.46 10.78 11.58
N HIS A 116 -0.78 9.65 11.35
CA HIS A 116 0.10 9.05 12.36
C HIS A 116 1.24 10.02 12.73
N GLY A 117 1.83 10.69 11.75
CA GLY A 117 2.83 11.74 11.98
C GLY A 117 2.28 12.93 12.77
N ILE A 118 1.07 13.44 12.43
CA ILE A 118 0.41 14.53 13.16
C ILE A 118 0.12 14.15 14.61
N TYR A 119 -0.19 12.89 14.89
CA TYR A 119 -0.38 12.39 16.26
C TYR A 119 0.92 12.26 17.07
N GLY A 120 2.08 12.50 16.45
CA GLY A 120 3.39 12.50 17.11
C GLY A 120 4.23 11.25 16.85
N HIS A 121 3.85 10.43 15.90
CA HIS A 121 4.55 9.21 15.51
C HIS A 121 5.00 9.31 14.04
N PRO A 122 6.03 10.14 13.73
CA PRO A 122 6.47 10.34 12.36
C PRO A 122 7.11 9.08 11.79
N LEU A 123 6.74 8.75 10.55
CA LEU A 123 7.24 7.60 9.81
C LEU A 123 8.25 8.01 8.76
N SER A 124 9.22 7.12 8.51
CA SER A 124 9.96 7.11 7.26
C SER A 124 9.34 6.10 6.31
N PHE A 125 9.12 6.46 5.03
CA PHE A 125 8.56 5.52 4.06
C PHE A 125 9.23 5.59 2.70
N LEU A 126 9.29 4.41 2.07
CA LEU A 126 9.94 4.23 0.79
C LEU A 126 9.02 4.73 -0.34
N VAL A 127 9.56 5.61 -1.17
CA VAL A 127 8.85 6.11 -2.34
C VAL A 127 9.64 5.86 -3.61
N ARG A 128 8.91 5.64 -4.71
CA ARG A 128 9.47 5.78 -6.04
C ARG A 128 9.22 7.23 -6.48
N PRO A 129 10.24 7.97 -6.91
CA PRO A 129 10.06 9.32 -7.45
C PRO A 129 9.06 9.31 -8.62
N LEU A 130 8.24 10.35 -8.71
CA LEU A 130 7.32 10.55 -9.82
C LEU A 130 8.09 11.01 -11.06
N ASP A 131 7.61 10.63 -12.25
CA ASP A 131 8.24 10.97 -13.51
C ASP A 131 8.29 12.50 -13.76
N ASN A 132 7.35 13.26 -13.19
CA ASN A 132 7.35 14.72 -13.22
C ASN A 132 8.00 15.30 -11.96
N PRO A 133 9.18 15.94 -12.04
CA PRO A 133 9.92 16.43 -10.86
C PRO A 133 9.19 17.53 -10.05
N LEU A 134 8.34 18.33 -10.69
CA LEU A 134 7.57 19.36 -9.99
C LEU A 134 6.46 18.74 -9.17
N LEU A 135 5.78 17.75 -9.74
CA LEU A 135 4.75 16.99 -9.04
C LEU A 135 5.36 16.16 -7.91
N ASP A 136 6.51 15.54 -8.14
CA ASP A 136 7.24 14.78 -7.14
C ASP A 136 7.60 15.62 -5.93
N ARG A 137 8.17 16.82 -6.17
CA ARG A 137 8.52 17.78 -5.12
C ARG A 137 7.29 18.23 -4.32
N MET A 138 6.18 18.53 -5.00
CA MET A 138 4.94 18.92 -4.34
C MET A 138 4.37 17.80 -3.47
N VAL A 139 4.31 16.59 -4.00
CA VAL A 139 3.79 15.42 -3.29
C VAL A 139 4.67 15.07 -2.09
N SER A 140 5.98 15.06 -2.26
CA SER A 140 6.94 14.84 -1.17
C SER A 140 6.81 15.90 -0.08
N HIS A 141 6.73 17.18 -0.46
CA HIS A 141 6.51 18.27 0.49
C HIS A 141 5.22 18.05 1.32
N TYR A 142 4.10 17.70 0.67
CA TYR A 142 2.84 17.47 1.38
C TYR A 142 2.93 16.29 2.36
N ARG A 143 3.60 15.20 1.97
CA ARG A 143 3.82 14.03 2.84
C ARG A 143 4.66 14.36 4.07
N GLU A 144 5.61 15.30 3.93
CA GLU A 144 6.54 15.67 4.99
C GLU A 144 6.01 16.75 5.97
N LEU A 145 4.87 17.40 5.66
CA LEU A 145 4.24 18.39 6.55
C LEU A 145 3.85 17.82 7.94
N SER A 146 3.67 16.52 8.05
CA SER A 146 3.36 15.84 9.32
C SER A 146 4.60 15.40 10.11
N GLY A 147 5.80 15.76 9.66
CA GLY A 147 7.06 15.30 10.24
C GLY A 147 7.58 13.98 9.66
N ASN A 148 6.83 13.36 8.76
CA ASN A 148 7.26 12.17 8.03
C ASN A 148 8.47 12.45 7.14
N ARG A 149 9.16 11.38 6.72
CA ARG A 149 10.32 11.47 5.81
C ARG A 149 10.15 10.51 4.66
N THR A 150 10.45 10.97 3.46
CA THR A 150 10.52 10.14 2.26
C THR A 150 11.93 9.59 2.05
N ILE A 151 12.03 8.32 1.67
CA ILE A 151 13.30 7.63 1.38
C ILE A 151 13.23 7.14 -0.06
N ASP A 152 14.25 7.45 -0.87
CA ASP A 152 14.37 6.89 -2.22
C ASP A 152 14.51 5.37 -2.15
N LYS A 153 13.60 4.66 -2.81
CA LYS A 153 13.59 3.20 -2.90
C LYS A 153 14.94 2.60 -3.30
N ASN A 154 15.72 3.28 -4.14
CA ASN A 154 16.99 2.77 -4.66
C ASN A 154 18.14 2.76 -3.60
N ARG A 155 17.99 3.50 -2.51
CA ARG A 155 18.98 3.57 -1.41
C ARG A 155 18.49 2.90 -0.12
N SER A 156 17.48 2.04 -0.21
CA SER A 156 16.59 1.71 0.91
C SER A 156 17.18 0.81 1.99
N VAL A 157 17.90 -0.28 1.65
CA VAL A 157 18.22 -1.32 2.65
C VAL A 157 19.05 -0.78 3.81
N ARG A 158 20.19 -0.14 3.53
CA ARG A 158 21.06 0.42 4.58
C ARG A 158 20.34 1.54 5.36
N SER A 159 19.62 2.41 4.66
CA SER A 159 18.92 3.53 5.27
C SER A 159 17.81 3.05 6.21
N VAL A 160 16.99 2.09 5.78
CA VAL A 160 15.92 1.52 6.62
C VAL A 160 16.49 0.86 7.86
N LEU A 161 17.54 0.04 7.73
CA LEU A 161 18.18 -0.60 8.89
C LEU A 161 18.78 0.41 9.87
N GLN A 162 19.32 1.54 9.37
CA GLN A 162 19.81 2.61 10.25
C GLN A 162 18.69 3.31 11.00
N ILE A 163 17.55 3.56 10.34
CA ILE A 163 16.35 4.17 10.94
C ILE A 163 15.83 3.29 12.07
N LEU A 164 15.62 2.00 11.79
CA LEU A 164 15.14 1.02 12.78
C LEU A 164 16.10 0.90 13.99
N ARG A 165 17.43 0.86 13.75
CA ARG A 165 18.43 0.84 14.84
C ARG A 165 18.40 2.07 15.75
N ARG A 166 17.83 3.18 15.28
CA ARG A 166 17.62 4.41 16.07
C ARG A 166 16.27 4.40 16.80
N GLY A 167 15.52 3.30 16.75
CA GLY A 167 14.20 3.19 17.33
C GLY A 167 13.14 4.00 16.56
N GLN A 168 13.39 4.35 15.29
CA GLN A 168 12.47 5.12 14.45
C GLN A 168 11.65 4.19 13.53
N ASP A 169 10.46 4.61 13.20
CA ASP A 169 9.49 3.78 12.51
C ASP A 169 9.59 3.91 10.98
N VAL A 170 9.23 2.81 10.30
CA VAL A 170 9.22 2.73 8.84
C VAL A 170 7.91 2.15 8.33
N GLY A 171 7.21 2.88 7.47
CA GLY A 171 6.00 2.42 6.80
C GLY A 171 6.29 1.82 5.42
N LEU A 172 5.67 0.69 5.10
CA LEU A 172 5.80 0.03 3.80
C LEU A 172 4.45 -0.40 3.23
N LEU A 173 4.19 -0.02 1.98
CA LEU A 173 3.11 -0.58 1.18
C LEU A 173 3.67 -1.78 0.41
N ILE A 174 3.15 -2.98 0.69
CA ILE A 174 3.73 -4.23 0.17
C ILE A 174 2.85 -4.97 -0.83
N ASP A 175 1.70 -4.42 -1.19
CA ASP A 175 0.67 -5.06 -2.01
C ASP A 175 0.79 -4.83 -3.51
N ALA A 176 1.79 -4.07 -3.94
CA ALA A 176 2.04 -3.89 -5.37
C ALA A 176 2.74 -5.12 -5.97
N ASN A 177 2.51 -5.35 -7.28
CA ASN A 177 3.31 -6.32 -8.03
C ASN A 177 4.77 -5.91 -8.09
N THR A 178 5.69 -6.86 -7.97
CA THR A 178 7.11 -6.62 -8.13
C THR A 178 7.74 -7.56 -9.16
N MET A 179 9.00 -7.33 -9.49
CA MET A 179 9.78 -8.18 -10.40
C MET A 179 10.37 -9.38 -9.63
N LEU A 180 10.76 -10.44 -10.36
CA LEU A 180 11.27 -11.68 -9.77
C LEU A 180 12.56 -11.49 -8.96
N ASP A 181 13.40 -10.55 -9.34
CA ASP A 181 14.66 -10.21 -8.66
C ASP A 181 14.45 -9.52 -7.29
N GLN A 182 13.24 -9.00 -7.04
CA GLN A 182 12.89 -8.24 -5.83
C GLN A 182 11.74 -8.89 -5.02
N GLY A 183 11.25 -10.04 -5.45
CA GLY A 183 10.07 -10.65 -4.87
C GLY A 183 10.08 -12.17 -4.87
N VAL A 184 9.08 -12.70 -4.18
CA VAL A 184 8.77 -14.12 -4.12
C VAL A 184 7.30 -14.33 -4.47
N PHE A 185 6.96 -15.49 -4.99
CA PHE A 185 5.56 -15.84 -5.19
C PHE A 185 4.92 -16.26 -3.87
N CYS A 186 3.90 -15.52 -3.47
CA CYS A 186 3.04 -15.85 -2.35
C CYS A 186 1.60 -16.07 -2.84
N ASP A 187 0.87 -16.90 -2.15
CA ASP A 187 -0.58 -16.98 -2.36
C ASP A 187 -1.22 -15.61 -2.06
N PHE A 188 -2.09 -15.18 -2.95
CA PHE A 188 -2.94 -14.01 -2.77
C PHE A 188 -4.28 -14.27 -3.45
N PHE A 189 -5.31 -14.49 -2.65
CA PHE A 189 -6.62 -14.94 -3.11
C PHE A 189 -6.60 -16.28 -3.87
N GLY A 190 -5.79 -17.24 -3.43
CA GLY A 190 -5.67 -18.55 -4.08
C GLY A 190 -4.86 -18.56 -5.37
N THR A 191 -4.20 -17.43 -5.72
CA THR A 191 -3.43 -17.29 -6.95
C THR A 191 -2.03 -16.76 -6.64
N PRO A 192 -0.93 -17.39 -7.15
CA PRO A 192 0.42 -16.91 -6.93
C PRO A 192 0.61 -15.47 -7.42
N ALA A 193 1.03 -14.58 -6.54
CA ALA A 193 1.33 -13.18 -6.83
C ALA A 193 2.75 -12.84 -6.39
N CYS A 194 3.54 -12.20 -7.26
CA CYS A 194 4.90 -11.79 -6.93
C CYS A 194 4.86 -10.63 -5.93
N SER A 195 5.30 -10.89 -4.70
CA SER A 195 5.26 -9.99 -3.53
C SER A 195 6.66 -9.57 -3.13
N THR A 196 6.83 -8.27 -2.82
CA THR A 196 8.15 -7.73 -2.42
C THR A 196 8.62 -8.33 -1.10
N THR A 197 9.90 -8.72 -1.03
CA THR A 197 10.53 -9.30 0.16
C THR A 197 11.05 -8.26 1.14
N GLY A 198 11.05 -6.97 0.77
CA GLY A 198 11.71 -5.91 1.53
C GLY A 198 11.31 -5.85 3.00
N LEU A 199 10.01 -5.93 3.30
CA LEU A 199 9.51 -5.88 4.68
C LEU A 199 10.05 -7.07 5.51
N ALA A 200 10.01 -8.29 4.97
CA ALA A 200 10.52 -9.48 5.66
C ALA A 200 12.03 -9.39 5.92
N VAL A 201 12.78 -8.94 4.91
CA VAL A 201 14.24 -8.73 5.04
C VAL A 201 14.54 -7.69 6.13
N PHE A 202 13.83 -6.58 6.19
CA PHE A 202 14.03 -5.55 7.21
C PHE A 202 13.69 -6.08 8.61
N ALA A 203 12.53 -6.72 8.76
CA ALA A 203 12.07 -7.28 10.01
C ALA A 203 13.06 -8.32 10.56
N LEU A 204 13.51 -9.25 9.72
CA LEU A 204 14.44 -10.30 10.10
C LEU A 204 15.84 -9.77 10.47
N ARG A 205 16.35 -8.76 9.74
CA ARG A 205 17.69 -8.20 9.98
C ARG A 205 17.76 -7.22 11.14
N ALA A 206 16.69 -6.46 11.36
CA ALA A 206 16.65 -5.49 12.46
C ALA A 206 16.02 -6.07 13.74
N ASP A 207 15.42 -7.26 13.66
CA ASP A 207 14.55 -7.84 14.68
C ASP A 207 13.47 -6.85 15.15
N ALA A 208 12.93 -6.13 14.16
CA ALA A 208 11.94 -5.08 14.37
C ALA A 208 10.52 -5.66 14.30
N PRO A 209 9.61 -5.25 15.22
CA PRO A 209 8.24 -5.69 15.20
C PRO A 209 7.51 -5.21 13.93
N VAL A 210 6.64 -6.06 13.39
CA VAL A 210 5.80 -5.75 12.23
C VAL A 210 4.36 -5.60 12.69
N VAL A 211 3.83 -4.39 12.59
CA VAL A 211 2.46 -4.06 13.00
C VAL A 211 1.65 -3.64 11.77
N PRO A 212 0.59 -4.38 11.43
CA PRO A 212 -0.32 -3.95 10.36
C PRO A 212 -1.11 -2.72 10.77
N GLY A 213 -1.15 -1.71 9.89
CA GLY A 213 -1.90 -0.47 10.10
C GLY A 213 -2.63 -0.03 8.84
N PHE A 214 -3.96 0.16 8.92
CA PHE A 214 -4.80 0.51 7.79
C PHE A 214 -5.78 1.62 8.14
N LEU A 215 -5.89 2.61 7.27
CA LEU A 215 -6.85 3.71 7.43
C LEU A 215 -8.07 3.51 6.55
N ILE A 216 -9.16 3.06 7.15
CA ILE A 216 -10.40 2.69 6.47
C ILE A 216 -11.45 3.80 6.66
N TRP A 217 -12.11 4.16 5.57
CA TRP A 217 -13.28 5.04 5.64
C TRP A 217 -14.47 4.31 6.26
N ASP A 218 -15.04 4.89 7.29
CA ASP A 218 -16.27 4.42 7.93
C ASP A 218 -17.44 5.34 7.54
N GLU A 219 -18.37 4.80 6.77
CA GLU A 219 -19.53 5.58 6.29
C GLU A 219 -20.49 5.96 7.42
N GLN A 220 -20.59 5.16 8.48
CA GLN A 220 -21.49 5.45 9.60
C GLN A 220 -20.95 6.58 10.46
N LEU A 221 -19.64 6.62 10.66
CA LEU A 221 -18.99 7.69 11.43
C LEU A 221 -18.74 8.96 10.59
N GLY A 222 -18.73 8.85 9.26
CA GLY A 222 -18.28 9.93 8.40
C GLY A 222 -16.81 10.32 8.59
N LYS A 223 -15.98 9.41 9.12
CA LYS A 223 -14.57 9.57 9.43
C LYS A 223 -13.76 8.34 8.98
N HIS A 224 -12.44 8.46 9.04
CA HIS A 224 -11.54 7.32 8.89
C HIS A 224 -11.24 6.67 10.24
N ARG A 225 -11.09 5.34 10.24
CA ARG A 225 -10.51 4.58 11.36
C ARG A 225 -9.11 4.12 11.01
N LEU A 226 -8.12 4.56 11.78
CA LEU A 226 -6.77 4.03 11.73
C LEU A 226 -6.68 2.82 12.67
N ARG A 227 -6.71 1.63 12.07
CA ARG A 227 -6.67 0.36 12.80
C ARG A 227 -5.26 -0.18 12.83
N PHE A 228 -4.76 -0.46 14.04
CA PHE A 228 -3.56 -1.23 14.25
C PHE A 228 -3.93 -2.63 14.72
N GLU A 229 -3.60 -3.61 13.89
CA GLU A 229 -3.75 -5.02 14.25
C GLU A 229 -2.62 -5.46 15.19
N PRO A 230 -2.77 -6.61 15.88
CA PRO A 230 -1.68 -7.19 16.64
C PRO A 230 -0.42 -7.39 15.79
N GLU A 231 0.74 -7.26 16.42
CA GLU A 231 2.01 -7.58 15.79
C GLU A 231 2.00 -8.97 15.16
N ILE A 232 2.53 -9.08 13.96
CA ILE A 232 2.72 -10.37 13.29
C ILE A 232 4.05 -10.97 13.75
N PRO A 233 4.05 -12.07 14.53
CA PRO A 233 5.27 -12.71 14.99
C PRO A 233 6.11 -13.21 13.82
N LEU A 234 7.42 -12.98 13.87
CA LEU A 234 8.34 -13.45 12.83
C LEU A 234 8.54 -14.97 12.91
N ILE A 235 8.53 -15.62 11.75
CA ILE A 235 8.93 -17.02 11.61
C ILE A 235 10.45 -17.05 11.51
N ARG A 236 11.07 -17.89 12.35
CA ARG A 236 12.52 -18.15 12.40
C ARG A 236 12.73 -19.66 12.25
N THR A 237 13.37 -20.08 11.15
CA THR A 237 13.67 -21.51 10.86
C THR A 237 15.17 -21.79 10.89
N GLY A 238 16.01 -20.74 10.84
CA GLY A 238 17.46 -20.84 10.68
C GLY A 238 17.90 -20.78 9.21
N ASP A 239 17.00 -20.92 8.25
CA ASP A 239 17.26 -20.62 6.83
C ASP A 239 16.67 -19.26 6.46
N PHE A 240 17.55 -18.29 6.22
CA PHE A 240 17.14 -16.92 5.93
C PHE A 240 16.25 -16.80 4.67
N LYS A 241 16.47 -17.63 3.65
CA LYS A 241 15.66 -17.59 2.43
C LYS A 241 14.25 -18.10 2.69
N GLU A 242 14.14 -19.19 3.43
CA GLU A 242 12.86 -19.74 3.86
C GLU A 242 12.12 -18.76 4.77
N GLU A 243 12.81 -18.18 5.76
CA GLU A 243 12.25 -17.17 6.65
C GLU A 243 11.68 -15.97 5.88
N VAL A 244 12.41 -15.46 4.87
CA VAL A 244 11.96 -14.36 4.01
C VAL A 244 10.69 -14.76 3.26
N LEU A 245 10.63 -15.96 2.69
CA LEU A 245 9.45 -16.45 1.96
C LEU A 245 8.24 -16.56 2.90
N LEU A 246 8.40 -17.25 4.03
CA LEU A 246 7.30 -17.51 4.97
C LEU A 246 6.74 -16.21 5.58
N ASN A 247 7.61 -15.29 5.98
CA ASN A 247 7.18 -14.01 6.53
C ASN A 247 6.52 -13.12 5.45
N THR A 248 7.06 -13.10 4.22
CA THR A 248 6.42 -12.37 3.11
C THR A 248 5.01 -12.90 2.84
N ALA A 249 4.81 -14.21 2.87
CA ALA A 249 3.50 -14.83 2.71
C ALA A 249 2.52 -14.40 3.82
N ARG A 250 2.94 -14.43 5.09
CA ARG A 250 2.13 -13.95 6.23
C ARG A 250 1.74 -12.48 6.10
N PHE A 251 2.70 -11.64 5.73
CA PHE A 251 2.46 -10.20 5.55
C PHE A 251 1.49 -9.94 4.38
N THR A 252 1.65 -10.67 3.28
CA THR A 252 0.75 -10.59 2.13
C THR A 252 -0.66 -11.03 2.50
N LYS A 253 -0.80 -12.04 3.36
CA LYS A 253 -2.10 -12.53 3.85
C LYS A 253 -2.86 -11.47 4.65
N SER A 254 -2.16 -10.68 5.47
CA SER A 254 -2.78 -9.56 6.21
C SER A 254 -3.41 -8.52 5.26
N ILE A 255 -2.76 -8.24 4.12
CA ILE A 255 -3.35 -7.36 3.09
C ILE A 255 -4.60 -8.00 2.46
N GLU A 256 -4.55 -9.31 2.15
CA GLU A 256 -5.69 -10.03 1.57
C GLU A 256 -6.91 -9.96 2.48
N GLU A 257 -6.73 -10.15 3.79
CA GLU A 257 -7.81 -10.08 4.78
C GLU A 257 -8.51 -8.71 4.76
N TYR A 258 -7.75 -7.63 4.68
CA TYR A 258 -8.30 -6.29 4.55
C TYR A 258 -8.98 -6.05 3.19
N ALA A 259 -8.39 -6.53 2.10
CA ALA A 259 -8.99 -6.43 0.77
C ALA A 259 -10.31 -7.21 0.65
N ARG A 260 -10.44 -8.35 1.37
CA ARG A 260 -11.70 -9.11 1.49
C ARG A 260 -12.73 -8.39 2.34
N ARG A 261 -12.31 -7.82 3.46
CA ARG A 261 -13.19 -7.14 4.42
C ARG A 261 -13.70 -5.80 3.90
N TYR A 262 -12.88 -5.09 3.11
CA TYR A 262 -13.17 -3.77 2.54
C TYR A 262 -12.90 -3.75 1.03
N PRO A 263 -13.63 -4.57 0.23
CA PRO A 263 -13.31 -4.77 -1.17
C PRO A 263 -13.46 -3.49 -2.00
N ASP A 264 -14.28 -2.55 -1.60
CA ASP A 264 -14.46 -1.26 -2.26
C ASP A 264 -13.36 -0.23 -1.91
N GLN A 265 -12.45 -0.57 -1.00
CA GLN A 265 -11.37 0.30 -0.55
C GLN A 265 -9.96 -0.19 -0.91
N TRP A 266 -9.79 -1.38 -1.50
CA TRP A 266 -8.50 -1.83 -2.02
C TRP A 266 -8.31 -1.47 -3.50
N LEU A 267 -7.06 -1.26 -3.92
CA LEU A 267 -6.70 -0.76 -5.26
C LEU A 267 -6.81 -1.85 -6.35
N TRP A 268 -8.02 -2.37 -6.61
CA TRP A 268 -8.25 -3.41 -7.62
C TRP A 268 -7.81 -3.05 -9.03
N ILE A 269 -7.60 -1.78 -9.35
CA ILE A 269 -7.20 -1.32 -10.69
C ILE A 269 -5.70 -1.42 -10.95
N HIS A 270 -4.90 -1.91 -9.97
CA HIS A 270 -3.50 -2.26 -10.13
C HIS A 270 -3.36 -3.71 -10.64
N LYS A 271 -2.40 -3.96 -11.53
CA LYS A 271 -2.11 -5.30 -12.06
C LYS A 271 -1.33 -6.15 -11.05
N ARG A 272 -1.98 -6.57 -9.96
CA ARG A 272 -1.37 -7.29 -8.83
C ARG A 272 -0.67 -8.60 -9.26
N TRP A 273 -1.22 -9.32 -10.23
CA TRP A 273 -0.70 -10.59 -10.74
C TRP A 273 -0.01 -10.43 -12.09
N HIS A 274 0.69 -9.30 -12.33
CA HIS A 274 1.36 -9.05 -13.61
C HIS A 274 2.57 -9.96 -13.81
N THR A 275 3.42 -10.13 -12.79
CA THR A 275 4.51 -11.08 -12.79
C THR A 275 3.95 -12.46 -12.47
N ARG A 276 4.17 -13.42 -13.39
CA ARG A 276 3.64 -14.78 -13.27
C ARG A 276 4.76 -15.80 -13.11
N PRO A 277 4.51 -16.94 -12.43
CA PRO A 277 5.40 -18.10 -12.48
C PRO A 277 5.68 -18.52 -13.93
N VAL A 278 6.84 -19.11 -14.15
CA VAL A 278 7.23 -19.63 -15.49
C VAL A 278 6.19 -20.66 -15.95
N GLY A 279 5.72 -20.51 -17.19
CA GLY A 279 4.70 -21.38 -17.77
C GLY A 279 3.24 -20.99 -17.49
N GLU A 280 2.98 -20.09 -16.55
CA GLU A 280 1.62 -19.64 -16.29
C GLU A 280 1.16 -18.52 -17.24
N PRO A 281 -0.14 -18.51 -17.64
CA PRO A 281 -0.66 -17.55 -18.61
C PRO A 281 -0.69 -16.11 -18.05
N ASP A 282 -0.53 -15.13 -18.97
CA ASP A 282 -0.76 -13.71 -18.65
C ASP A 282 -2.25 -13.46 -18.35
N ILE A 283 -2.53 -13.00 -17.14
CA ILE A 283 -3.88 -12.67 -16.66
C ILE A 283 -4.46 -11.45 -17.38
N TYR A 284 -3.61 -10.51 -17.83
CA TYR A 284 -4.07 -9.21 -18.33
C TYR A 284 -4.08 -9.08 -19.85
N GLY A 285 -3.59 -10.10 -20.59
CA GLY A 285 -3.59 -10.13 -22.06
C GLY A 285 -2.75 -9.00 -22.65
N GLY A 286 -1.42 -9.10 -22.58
CA GLY A 286 -0.51 -8.09 -23.12
C GLY A 286 0.76 -8.68 -23.69
N GLN A 287 1.21 -8.17 -24.85
CA GLN A 287 2.46 -8.57 -25.54
C GLN A 287 3.75 -8.22 -24.75
N GLN A 288 3.62 -7.58 -23.58
CA GLN A 288 4.76 -7.10 -22.79
C GLN A 288 5.56 -8.24 -22.14
N GLN A 289 4.88 -9.32 -21.75
CA GLN A 289 5.52 -10.49 -21.14
C GLN A 289 6.48 -11.21 -22.11
N ARG A 290 6.18 -11.21 -23.40
CA ARG A 290 7.09 -11.76 -24.43
C ARG A 290 8.40 -10.98 -24.54
N ARG A 291 8.38 -9.66 -24.28
CA ARG A 291 9.59 -8.82 -24.30
C ARG A 291 10.44 -9.02 -23.04
N ASP A 292 9.81 -9.15 -21.88
CA ASP A 292 10.52 -9.31 -20.61
C ASP A 292 11.09 -10.72 -20.48
N GLN A 293 10.36 -11.76 -20.92
CA GLN A 293 10.88 -13.14 -21.02
C GLN A 293 12.04 -13.26 -22.04
N SER A 294 11.93 -12.58 -23.19
CA SER A 294 13.02 -12.55 -24.18
C SER A 294 14.27 -11.83 -23.65
N ARG A 295 14.12 -10.89 -22.77
CA ARG A 295 15.23 -10.16 -22.15
C ARG A 295 15.89 -10.98 -21.04
N SER A 296 15.12 -11.69 -20.22
CA SER A 296 15.64 -12.62 -19.21
C SER A 296 16.36 -13.81 -19.85
N MET A 297 15.79 -14.42 -20.90
CA MET A 297 16.45 -15.50 -21.63
C MET A 297 17.75 -15.05 -22.33
N LYS A 298 17.83 -13.79 -22.78
CA LYS A 298 19.09 -13.26 -23.33
C LYS A 298 20.16 -13.05 -22.28
N ILE A 299 19.78 -12.59 -21.09
CA ILE A 299 20.70 -12.40 -19.96
C ILE A 299 21.22 -13.76 -19.46
N GLU A 300 20.37 -14.79 -19.39
CA GLU A 300 20.75 -16.15 -19.02
C GLU A 300 21.59 -16.87 -20.08
N ALA A 301 21.50 -16.47 -21.36
CA ALA A 301 22.30 -17.03 -22.45
C ALA A 301 23.64 -16.31 -22.64
N GLU A 302 23.82 -15.13 -22.06
CA GLU A 302 25.05 -14.33 -22.09
C GLU A 302 25.87 -14.44 -20.78
N ALA A 303 25.37 -15.20 -19.78
CA ALA A 303 26.04 -15.49 -18.52
C ALA A 303 26.61 -16.91 -18.48
#